data_2b612e80d35973a8a267e96d8fc27f2a
#
_entry.id   2b612e80d35973a8a267e96d8fc27f2a
#
_cell.length_a   1.000
_cell.length_b   1.000
_cell.length_c   1.000
_cell.angle_alpha   90.00
_cell.angle_beta   90.00
_cell.angle_gamma   90.00
#
_symmetry.space_group_name_H-M   'P 1'
#
loop_
_entity.id
_entity.type
_entity.pdbx_description
1 polymer ?
#
loop_
_entity_poly.entity_id
_entity_poly.type
_entity_poly.pdbx_seq_one_letter_code
_entity_poly.pdbx_strand_id
1 'polypeptide(L)'
;MMSHFPRLFAHLGWADQAVIAALRQTATPEKDWVDLFAHVLGSEHVWLARIVGRESELAVWPTLTLDECAMVAQANLAGYLELLERADSDQLATMIHYRNSAGREFDSTIEDILLHVCLHGSYHRGQIARCMRQGNAVPAPTDYIGYIRGAPAATRQS
;
A
#
# COMPACT_ATOMS: atom_id res chain seq x y z
N MET A 1 -21.31 14.11 0.86
CA MET A 1 -20.19 14.08 1.83
C MET A 1 -18.92 13.84 1.05
N MET A 2 -17.90 14.72 1.15
CA MET A 2 -16.64 14.48 0.42
C MET A 2 -15.96 13.25 1.03
N SER A 3 -15.68 12.25 0.19
CA SER A 3 -14.96 11.04 0.62
C SER A 3 -13.55 11.41 1.09
N HIS A 4 -13.08 10.76 2.16
CA HIS A 4 -11.69 10.91 2.64
C HIS A 4 -10.69 10.05 1.84
N PHE A 5 -11.16 9.15 0.99
CA PHE A 5 -10.32 8.22 0.25
C PHE A 5 -9.27 8.88 -0.65
N PRO A 6 -9.56 9.94 -1.44
CA PRO A 6 -8.52 10.58 -2.23
C PRO A 6 -7.30 11.01 -1.41
N ARG A 7 -7.54 11.54 -0.20
CA ARG A 7 -6.47 11.94 0.71
C ARG A 7 -5.75 10.74 1.34
N LEU A 8 -6.47 9.67 1.67
CA LEU A 8 -5.88 8.45 2.21
C LEU A 8 -4.99 7.76 1.17
N PHE A 9 -5.42 7.70 -0.09
CA PHE A 9 -4.62 7.11 -1.16
C PHE A 9 -3.44 8.01 -1.59
N ALA A 10 -3.58 9.33 -1.51
CA ALA A 10 -2.45 10.23 -1.66
C ALA A 10 -1.39 10.01 -0.55
N HIS A 11 -1.84 9.80 0.70
CA HIS A 11 -0.94 9.39 1.80
C HIS A 11 -0.31 8.02 1.54
N LEU A 12 -1.10 7.02 1.09
CA LEU A 12 -0.59 5.68 0.77
C LEU A 12 0.57 5.78 -0.24
N GLY A 13 0.37 6.46 -1.37
CA GLY A 13 1.41 6.63 -2.38
C GLY A 13 2.64 7.37 -1.85
N TRP A 14 2.46 8.43 -1.04
CA TRP A 14 3.56 9.13 -0.38
C TRP A 14 4.33 8.20 0.58
N ALA A 15 3.63 7.39 1.36
CA ALA A 15 4.24 6.48 2.33
C ALA A 15 5.02 5.35 1.64
N ASP A 16 4.51 4.80 0.54
CA ASP A 16 5.21 3.77 -0.24
C ASP A 16 6.48 4.32 -0.89
N GLN A 17 6.43 5.54 -1.45
CA GLN A 17 7.64 6.20 -1.96
C GLN A 17 8.67 6.46 -0.85
N ALA A 18 8.22 6.80 0.35
CA ALA A 18 9.10 6.98 1.50
C ALA A 18 9.81 5.67 1.91
N VAL A 19 9.09 4.54 1.91
CA VAL A 19 9.67 3.21 2.17
C VAL A 19 10.69 2.85 1.08
N ILE A 20 10.37 3.04 -0.20
CA ILE A 20 11.29 2.80 -1.33
C ILE A 20 12.57 3.61 -1.16
N ALA A 21 12.44 4.90 -0.84
CA ALA A 21 13.60 5.77 -0.64
C ALA A 21 14.48 5.29 0.54
N ALA A 22 13.88 4.90 1.66
CA ALA A 22 14.61 4.38 2.82
C ALA A 22 15.34 3.06 2.52
N LEU A 23 14.68 2.15 1.80
CA LEU A 23 15.29 0.88 1.39
C LEU A 23 16.45 1.12 0.41
N ARG A 24 16.33 2.05 -0.53
CA ARG A 24 17.39 2.43 -1.48
C ARG A 24 18.59 3.10 -0.83
N GLN A 25 18.38 3.82 0.26
CA GLN A 25 19.46 4.45 1.03
C GLN A 25 20.23 3.46 1.91
N THR A 26 19.67 2.28 2.15
CA THR A 26 20.35 1.21 2.89
C THR A 26 21.31 0.48 1.95
N ALA A 27 22.58 0.43 2.29
CA ALA A 27 23.64 -0.16 1.43
C ALA A 27 23.34 -1.60 1.01
N THR A 28 22.78 -2.39 1.91
CA THR A 28 22.33 -3.77 1.70
C THR A 28 21.00 -3.99 2.44
N PRO A 29 19.86 -3.64 1.83
CA PRO A 29 18.59 -3.94 2.47
C PRO A 29 18.40 -5.45 2.60
N GLU A 30 17.97 -5.90 3.78
CA GLU A 30 17.69 -7.31 3.99
C GLU A 30 16.54 -7.77 3.10
N LYS A 31 16.64 -8.98 2.57
CA LYS A 31 15.64 -9.56 1.68
C LYS A 31 14.25 -9.55 2.32
N ASP A 32 14.13 -9.88 3.60
CA ASP A 32 12.88 -9.94 4.33
C ASP A 32 12.15 -8.58 4.38
N TRP A 33 12.89 -7.47 4.39
CA TRP A 33 12.28 -6.13 4.36
C TRP A 33 11.65 -5.82 2.99
N VAL A 34 12.36 -6.21 1.93
CA VAL A 34 11.87 -6.05 0.55
C VAL A 34 10.70 -7.00 0.31
N ASP A 35 10.77 -8.26 0.77
CA ASP A 35 9.68 -9.24 0.65
C ASP A 35 8.40 -8.77 1.39
N LEU A 36 8.56 -8.20 2.58
CA LEU A 36 7.43 -7.65 3.32
C LEU A 36 6.82 -6.43 2.62
N PHE A 37 7.65 -5.58 2.02
CA PHE A 37 7.14 -4.47 1.21
C PHE A 37 6.49 -4.96 -0.10
N ALA A 38 7.06 -5.96 -0.75
CA ALA A 38 6.44 -6.62 -1.90
C ALA A 38 5.06 -7.19 -1.57
N HIS A 39 4.89 -7.76 -0.35
CA HIS A 39 3.59 -8.20 0.13
C HIS A 39 2.57 -7.05 0.26
N VAL A 40 2.98 -5.89 0.78
CA VAL A 40 2.09 -4.71 0.82
C VAL A 40 1.57 -4.40 -0.58
N LEU A 41 2.48 -4.28 -1.53
CA LEU A 41 2.16 -3.91 -2.91
C LEU A 41 1.37 -5.00 -3.65
N GLY A 42 1.70 -6.28 -3.43
CA GLY A 42 0.96 -7.42 -3.98
C GLY A 42 -0.47 -7.46 -3.44
N SER A 43 -0.66 -7.19 -2.15
CA SER A 43 -1.99 -7.08 -1.53
C SER A 43 -2.80 -5.94 -2.12
N GLU A 44 -2.22 -4.74 -2.26
CA GLU A 44 -2.86 -3.60 -2.93
C GLU A 44 -3.29 -3.95 -4.35
N HIS A 45 -2.40 -4.60 -5.12
CA HIS A 45 -2.68 -5.01 -6.50
C HIS A 45 -3.83 -6.00 -6.59
N VAL A 46 -3.85 -7.03 -5.73
CA VAL A 46 -4.91 -8.04 -5.68
C VAL A 46 -6.26 -7.39 -5.35
N TRP A 47 -6.29 -6.48 -4.38
CA TRP A 47 -7.53 -5.80 -4.01
C TRP A 47 -8.06 -4.87 -5.11
N LEU A 48 -7.17 -4.13 -5.78
CA LEU A 48 -7.56 -3.32 -6.94
C LEU A 48 -8.13 -4.20 -8.06
N ALA A 49 -7.46 -5.32 -8.38
CA ALA A 49 -7.93 -6.26 -9.39
C ALA A 49 -9.32 -6.80 -9.08
N ARG A 50 -9.60 -7.16 -7.81
CA ARG A 50 -10.93 -7.60 -7.37
C ARG A 50 -12.00 -6.52 -7.55
N ILE A 51 -11.71 -5.27 -7.18
CA ILE A 51 -12.67 -4.16 -7.34
C ILE A 51 -13.00 -3.93 -8.82
N VAL A 52 -12.01 -3.95 -9.71
CA VAL A 52 -12.21 -3.68 -11.12
C VAL A 52 -12.62 -4.93 -11.93
N GLY A 53 -12.79 -6.07 -11.28
CA GLY A 53 -13.31 -7.31 -11.91
C GLY A 53 -12.32 -7.99 -12.86
N ARG A 54 -11.01 -7.90 -12.60
CA ARG A 54 -9.99 -8.60 -13.38
C ARG A 54 -9.18 -9.58 -12.52
N GLU A 55 -8.51 -10.53 -13.16
CA GLU A 55 -7.53 -11.36 -12.47
C GLU A 55 -6.31 -10.53 -12.04
N SER A 56 -5.75 -10.88 -10.89
CA SER A 56 -4.51 -10.26 -10.42
C SER A 56 -3.31 -10.88 -11.13
N GLU A 57 -2.44 -10.04 -11.66
CA GLU A 57 -1.16 -10.45 -12.25
C GLU A 57 -0.11 -10.79 -11.18
N LEU A 58 -0.35 -10.34 -9.94
CA LEU A 58 0.52 -10.59 -8.80
C LEU A 58 -0.16 -11.48 -7.77
N ALA A 59 0.64 -12.32 -7.11
CA ALA A 59 0.22 -13.01 -5.90
C ALA A 59 0.16 -12.02 -4.71
N VAL A 60 -0.49 -12.41 -3.61
CA VAL A 60 -0.52 -11.64 -2.36
C VAL A 60 0.89 -11.52 -1.74
N TRP A 61 1.74 -12.54 -1.96
CA TRP A 61 3.14 -12.57 -1.58
C TRP A 61 4.01 -12.74 -2.83
N PRO A 62 4.21 -11.69 -3.63
CA PRO A 62 5.04 -11.78 -4.83
C PRO A 62 6.52 -11.69 -4.44
N THR A 63 7.38 -12.25 -5.27
CA THR A 63 8.82 -12.01 -5.20
C THR A 63 9.16 -10.88 -6.17
N LEU A 64 9.55 -9.72 -5.64
CA LEU A 64 9.87 -8.53 -6.41
C LEU A 64 11.24 -7.96 -6.00
N THR A 65 11.96 -7.44 -6.96
CA THR A 65 13.09 -6.55 -6.71
C THR A 65 12.58 -5.19 -6.24
N LEU A 66 13.44 -4.38 -5.64
CA LEU A 66 13.07 -3.03 -5.18
C LEU A 66 12.63 -2.11 -6.32
N ASP A 67 13.20 -2.29 -7.52
CA ASP A 67 12.78 -1.52 -8.70
C ASP A 67 11.41 -1.97 -9.21
N GLU A 68 11.13 -3.27 -9.21
CA GLU A 68 9.78 -3.79 -9.50
C GLU A 68 8.77 -3.32 -8.45
N CYS A 69 9.12 -3.27 -7.17
CA CYS A 69 8.29 -2.66 -6.12
C CYS A 69 7.94 -1.21 -6.47
N ALA A 70 8.91 -0.41 -6.92
CA ALA A 70 8.66 0.97 -7.29
C ALA A 70 7.68 1.10 -8.47
N MET A 71 7.80 0.23 -9.47
CA MET A 71 6.87 0.20 -10.61
C MET A 71 5.46 -0.23 -10.19
N VAL A 72 5.34 -1.26 -9.36
CA VAL A 72 4.05 -1.75 -8.86
C VAL A 72 3.36 -0.69 -7.99
N ALA A 73 4.09 -0.04 -7.10
CA ALA A 73 3.56 1.05 -6.25
C ALA A 73 2.96 2.18 -7.09
N GLN A 74 3.65 2.59 -8.15
CA GLN A 74 3.17 3.63 -9.05
C GLN A 74 1.91 3.19 -9.82
N ALA A 75 1.91 1.97 -10.36
CA ALA A 75 0.77 1.43 -11.10
C ALA A 75 -0.46 1.23 -10.20
N ASN A 76 -0.29 0.70 -8.98
CA ASN A 76 -1.35 0.55 -8.00
C ASN A 76 -1.98 1.90 -7.65
N LEU A 77 -1.16 2.90 -7.31
CA LEU A 77 -1.65 4.24 -6.97
C LEU A 77 -2.45 4.84 -8.12
N ALA A 78 -1.94 4.78 -9.36
CA ALA A 78 -2.65 5.29 -10.53
C ALA A 78 -4.02 4.62 -10.70
N GLY A 79 -4.11 3.31 -10.54
CA GLY A 79 -5.37 2.57 -10.65
C GLY A 79 -6.37 2.92 -9.54
N TYR A 80 -5.90 3.10 -8.30
CA TYR A 80 -6.79 3.55 -7.21
C TYR A 80 -7.28 4.99 -7.41
N LEU A 81 -6.42 5.90 -7.86
CA LEU A 81 -6.84 7.28 -8.14
C LEU A 81 -7.85 7.34 -9.28
N GLU A 82 -7.66 6.58 -10.36
CA GLU A 82 -8.64 6.47 -11.45
C GLU A 82 -9.99 5.91 -10.96
N LEU A 83 -9.97 4.89 -10.10
CA LEU A 83 -11.17 4.35 -9.47
C LEU A 83 -11.90 5.44 -8.67
N LEU A 84 -11.16 6.18 -7.83
CA LEU A 84 -11.73 7.19 -6.93
C LEU A 84 -12.24 8.44 -7.64
N GLU A 85 -11.68 8.79 -8.80
CA GLU A 85 -12.18 9.90 -9.63
C GLU A 85 -13.61 9.65 -10.16
N ARG A 86 -13.96 8.36 -10.33
CA ARG A 86 -15.25 7.94 -10.88
C ARG A 86 -16.24 7.50 -9.82
N ALA A 87 -15.76 7.19 -8.60
CA ALA A 87 -16.56 6.58 -7.55
C ALA A 87 -17.50 7.63 -6.89
N ASP A 88 -18.79 7.33 -6.91
CA ASP A 88 -19.79 7.97 -6.06
C ASP A 88 -20.16 7.10 -4.85
N SER A 89 -21.09 7.57 -4.02
CA SER A 89 -21.53 6.87 -2.81
C SER A 89 -22.14 5.49 -3.11
N ASP A 90 -22.87 5.36 -4.21
CA ASP A 90 -23.54 4.10 -4.57
C ASP A 90 -22.52 3.08 -5.08
N GLN A 91 -21.54 3.55 -5.84
CA GLN A 91 -20.43 2.70 -6.28
C GLN A 91 -19.57 2.23 -5.10
N LEU A 92 -19.28 3.08 -4.13
CA LEU A 92 -18.55 2.70 -2.92
C LEU A 92 -19.30 1.65 -2.09
N ALA A 93 -20.63 1.67 -2.09
CA ALA A 93 -21.47 0.68 -1.42
C ALA A 93 -21.63 -0.63 -2.20
N THR A 94 -21.10 -0.73 -3.43
CA THR A 94 -21.20 -1.94 -4.24
C THR A 94 -20.47 -3.10 -3.57
N MET A 95 -21.14 -4.27 -3.51
CA MET A 95 -20.59 -5.50 -2.99
C MET A 95 -19.67 -6.18 -4.01
N ILE A 96 -18.48 -6.53 -3.59
CA ILE A 96 -17.52 -7.32 -4.36
C ILE A 96 -17.49 -8.73 -3.77
N HIS A 97 -17.80 -9.72 -4.61
CA HIS A 97 -17.66 -11.12 -4.27
C HIS A 97 -16.26 -11.61 -4.65
N TYR A 98 -15.57 -12.27 -3.72
CA TYR A 98 -14.21 -12.77 -3.97
C TYR A 98 -13.89 -14.02 -3.15
N ARG A 99 -12.86 -14.74 -3.58
CA ARG A 99 -12.23 -15.82 -2.79
C ARG A 99 -10.90 -15.35 -2.22
N ASN A 100 -10.65 -15.71 -0.97
CA ASN A 100 -9.34 -15.48 -0.37
C ASN A 100 -8.33 -16.56 -0.83
N SER A 101 -7.07 -16.42 -0.40
CA SER A 101 -5.97 -17.36 -0.73
C SER A 101 -6.23 -18.79 -0.21
N ALA A 102 -7.13 -18.99 0.76
CA ALA A 102 -7.55 -20.29 1.27
C ALA A 102 -8.78 -20.86 0.53
N GLY A 103 -9.25 -20.20 -0.55
CA GLY A 103 -10.40 -20.61 -1.35
C GLY A 103 -11.77 -20.33 -0.71
N ARG A 104 -11.83 -19.62 0.43
CA ARG A 104 -13.11 -19.24 1.07
C ARG A 104 -13.70 -18.01 0.39
N GLU A 105 -15.02 -18.04 0.23
CA GLU A 105 -15.80 -16.96 -0.39
C GLU A 105 -16.19 -15.90 0.65
N PHE A 106 -16.16 -14.65 0.22
CA PHE A 106 -16.52 -13.49 1.01
C PHE A 106 -17.15 -12.41 0.14
N ASP A 107 -17.91 -11.55 0.79
CA ASP A 107 -18.47 -10.32 0.23
C ASP A 107 -17.99 -9.14 1.06
N SER A 108 -17.58 -8.07 0.39
CA SER A 108 -17.19 -6.82 1.04
C SER A 108 -17.55 -5.64 0.15
N THR A 109 -17.91 -4.51 0.74
CA THR A 109 -18.13 -3.29 -0.05
C THR A 109 -16.80 -2.75 -0.60
N ILE A 110 -16.86 -2.01 -1.68
CA ILE A 110 -15.67 -1.29 -2.20
C ILE A 110 -15.12 -0.38 -1.10
N GLU A 111 -15.97 0.30 -0.35
CA GLU A 111 -15.55 1.18 0.76
C GLU A 111 -14.74 0.42 1.82
N ASP A 112 -15.21 -0.75 2.27
CA ASP A 112 -14.49 -1.58 3.25
C ASP A 112 -13.15 -2.06 2.72
N ILE A 113 -13.10 -2.45 1.44
CA ILE A 113 -11.85 -2.87 0.77
C ILE A 113 -10.86 -1.71 0.71
N LEU A 114 -11.27 -0.52 0.30
CA LEU A 114 -10.41 0.66 0.24
C LEU A 114 -9.86 1.03 1.61
N LEU A 115 -10.69 0.99 2.65
CA LEU A 115 -10.27 1.22 4.02
C LEU A 115 -9.27 0.15 4.47
N HIS A 116 -9.56 -1.13 4.19
CA HIS A 116 -8.65 -2.23 4.49
C HIS A 116 -7.28 -2.04 3.83
N VAL A 117 -7.22 -1.66 2.56
CA VAL A 117 -5.95 -1.42 1.84
C VAL A 117 -5.10 -0.36 2.55
N CYS A 118 -5.70 0.75 2.96
CA CYS A 118 -4.98 1.81 3.67
C CYS A 118 -4.47 1.34 5.04
N LEU A 119 -5.29 0.63 5.81
CA LEU A 119 -4.94 0.13 7.15
C LEU A 119 -3.89 -0.99 7.08
N HIS A 120 -4.04 -1.92 6.13
CA HIS A 120 -3.11 -3.02 5.89
C HIS A 120 -1.71 -2.51 5.51
N GLY A 121 -1.63 -1.56 4.58
CA GLY A 121 -0.37 -0.91 4.21
C GLY A 121 0.28 -0.21 5.41
N SER A 122 -0.48 0.54 6.20
CA SER A 122 0.02 1.22 7.40
C SER A 122 0.56 0.23 8.44
N TYR A 123 -0.16 -0.89 8.68
CA TYR A 123 0.25 -1.94 9.61
C TYR A 123 1.61 -2.56 9.21
N HIS A 124 1.76 -2.94 7.94
CA HIS A 124 2.99 -3.58 7.46
C HIS A 124 4.15 -2.58 7.32
N ARG A 125 3.91 -1.33 6.95
CA ARG A 125 4.98 -0.30 6.96
C ARG A 125 5.54 -0.08 8.37
N GLY A 126 4.70 -0.18 9.40
CA GLY A 126 5.17 -0.19 10.80
C GLY A 126 6.08 -1.39 11.13
N GLN A 127 5.76 -2.58 10.60
CA GLN A 127 6.60 -3.77 10.75
C GLN A 127 7.94 -3.61 10.01
N ILE A 128 7.94 -3.11 8.76
CA ILE A 128 9.14 -2.81 7.99
C ILE A 128 10.04 -1.84 8.77
N ALA A 129 9.46 -0.77 9.30
CA ALA A 129 10.21 0.22 10.10
C ALA A 129 10.85 -0.41 11.33
N ARG A 130 10.17 -1.33 12.01
CA ARG A 130 10.72 -2.09 13.14
C ARG A 130 11.89 -2.97 12.70
N CYS A 131 11.73 -3.75 11.62
CA CYS A 131 12.77 -4.62 11.10
C CYS A 131 14.02 -3.83 10.67
N MET A 132 13.83 -2.70 9.98
CA MET A 132 14.94 -1.82 9.59
C MET A 132 15.73 -1.31 10.81
N ARG A 133 15.04 -0.87 11.89
CA ARG A 133 15.73 -0.44 13.12
C ARG A 133 16.50 -1.58 13.76
N GLN A 134 15.96 -2.80 13.78
CA GLN A 134 16.66 -3.99 14.30
C GLN A 134 17.91 -4.33 13.49
N GLY A 135 17.89 -4.07 12.18
CA GLY A 135 19.04 -4.19 11.27
C GLY A 135 19.94 -2.93 11.23
N ASN A 136 19.80 -2.00 12.19
CA ASN A 136 20.57 -0.74 12.24
C ASN A 136 20.40 0.17 11.01
N ALA A 137 19.31 0.03 10.28
CA ALA A 137 18.93 0.92 9.19
C ALA A 137 17.93 2.00 9.68
N VAL A 138 17.84 3.10 8.94
CA VAL A 138 16.95 4.23 9.25
C VAL A 138 15.66 4.11 8.43
N PRO A 139 14.52 3.78 9.05
CA PRO A 139 13.26 3.72 8.35
C PRO A 139 12.69 5.11 8.06
N ALA A 140 11.87 5.20 7.02
CA ALA A 140 11.10 6.40 6.75
C ALA A 140 9.94 6.58 7.75
N PRO A 141 9.63 7.81 8.19
CA PRO A 141 8.39 8.12 8.87
C PRO A 141 7.24 8.08 7.84
N THR A 142 6.20 7.31 8.15
CA THR A 142 5.05 7.12 7.25
C THR A 142 3.70 7.44 7.90
N ASP A 143 3.71 8.11 9.06
CA ASP A 143 2.49 8.48 9.77
C ASP A 143 1.63 9.46 8.99
N TYR A 144 0.31 9.21 8.96
CA TYR A 144 -0.66 10.06 8.29
C TYR A 144 -0.60 11.51 8.75
N ILE A 145 -0.46 11.75 10.06
CA ILE A 145 -0.39 13.12 10.58
C ILE A 145 0.89 13.84 10.14
N GLY A 146 2.00 13.10 9.95
CA GLY A 146 3.23 13.62 9.39
C GLY A 146 3.03 14.08 7.94
N TYR A 147 2.36 13.26 7.12
CA TYR A 147 1.98 13.62 5.76
C TYR A 147 1.14 14.91 5.70
N ILE A 148 0.09 15.01 6.52
CA ILE A 148 -0.78 16.21 6.57
C ILE A 148 -0.03 17.48 6.99
N ARG A 149 0.99 17.34 7.84
CA ARG A 149 1.84 18.46 8.27
C ARG A 149 2.94 18.84 7.27
N GLY A 150 3.01 18.17 6.12
CA GLY A 150 4.05 18.42 5.12
C GLY A 150 5.44 17.97 5.56
N ALA A 151 5.54 16.96 6.43
CA ALA A 151 6.83 16.42 6.84
C ALA A 151 7.54 15.81 5.62
N PRO A 152 8.78 16.24 5.29
CA PRO A 152 9.56 15.58 4.24
C PRO A 152 9.81 14.12 4.62
N ALA A 153 9.73 13.22 3.63
CA ALA A 153 9.88 11.77 3.80
C ALA A 153 11.22 11.33 4.42
N ALA A 154 12.20 12.20 4.52
CA ALA A 154 13.59 11.81 4.79
C ALA A 154 14.43 12.83 5.57
N THR A 155 13.95 13.54 6.57
CA THR A 155 14.85 14.31 7.43
C THR A 155 14.28 14.51 8.83
N ARG A 156 14.43 13.51 9.68
CA ARG A 156 14.57 13.74 11.11
C ARG A 156 15.67 12.81 11.63
N GLN A 157 16.90 13.30 11.55
CA GLN A 157 17.95 12.89 12.46
C GLN A 157 17.64 13.52 13.82
N SER A 158 17.52 12.70 14.82
CA SER A 158 17.76 13.07 16.23
C SER A 158 18.33 11.88 16.93
#